data_1a5c5bf2fd70ddf203729c8c0863ac0e
#
_entry.id   1a5c5bf2fd70ddf203729c8c0863ac0e
#
_cell.length_a   1.000
_cell.length_b   1.000
_cell.length_c   1.000
_cell.angle_alpha   90.00
_cell.angle_beta   90.00
_cell.angle_gamma   90.00
#
_symmetry.space_group_name_H-M   'P 1'
#
loop_
_entity.id
_entity.type
_entity.pdbx_description
1 polymer ?
#
loop_
_entity_poly.entity_id
_entity_poly.type
_entity_poly.pdbx_seq_one_letter_code
_entity_poly.pdbx_strand_id
1 'polypeptide(L)'
;MDRFKSVNDTYGHTVGDKTLKNVAALLCAAFRSGDHVFRIGGDEFAIIMVEMTSDLSYTIQEKVDAINQTLAQQDDGLPKVSLSVGVAFSDRPDPTGTIFQDADQALYHQKNHGKAGCSFYQK
;
A
#
# COMPACT_ATOMS: atom_id res chain seq x y z
N MET A 1 1.61 -2.45 5.47
CA MET A 1 3.10 -2.54 5.44
C MET A 1 3.53 -3.93 5.81
N ASP A 2 4.47 -4.44 5.07
CA ASP A 2 5.05 -5.73 5.40
C ASP A 2 6.06 -5.60 6.52
N ARG A 3 6.09 -6.57 7.42
CA ARG A 3 7.06 -6.68 8.52
C ARG A 3 6.94 -5.62 9.62
N PHE A 4 5.85 -4.87 9.65
CA PHE A 4 5.68 -3.83 10.67
C PHE A 4 5.66 -4.40 12.09
N LYS A 5 4.96 -5.52 12.29
CA LYS A 5 4.93 -6.18 13.59
C LYS A 5 6.35 -6.59 14.02
N SER A 6 7.12 -7.14 13.08
CA SER A 6 8.51 -7.51 13.33
C SER A 6 9.36 -6.32 13.72
N VAL A 7 9.14 -5.17 13.09
CA VAL A 7 9.84 -3.92 13.44
C VAL A 7 9.53 -3.52 14.88
N ASN A 8 8.25 -3.50 15.26
CA ASN A 8 7.85 -3.17 16.63
C ASN A 8 8.44 -4.15 17.64
N ASP A 9 8.39 -5.44 17.35
CA ASP A 9 8.86 -6.48 18.26
C ASP A 9 10.38 -6.42 18.45
N THR A 10 11.13 -6.09 17.41
CA THR A 10 12.59 -6.09 17.43
C THR A 10 13.17 -4.75 17.88
N TYR A 11 12.60 -3.64 17.41
CA TYR A 11 13.17 -2.30 17.58
C TYR A 11 12.35 -1.39 18.51
N GLY A 12 11.14 -1.81 18.90
CA GLY A 12 10.25 -1.05 19.75
C GLY A 12 9.34 -0.11 19.00
N HIS A 13 8.32 0.39 19.71
CA HIS A 13 7.26 1.20 19.12
C HIS A 13 7.75 2.57 18.61
N THR A 14 8.78 3.15 19.24
CA THR A 14 9.32 4.43 18.78
C THR A 14 9.89 4.32 17.36
N VAL A 15 10.65 3.26 17.09
CA VAL A 15 11.19 3.00 15.76
C VAL A 15 10.08 2.62 14.80
N GLY A 16 9.10 1.84 15.24
CA GLY A 16 7.92 1.50 14.46
C GLY A 16 7.15 2.75 14.02
N ASP A 17 6.95 3.70 14.93
CA ASP A 17 6.27 4.96 14.62
C ASP A 17 7.03 5.78 13.58
N LYS A 18 8.35 5.86 13.68
CA LYS A 18 9.17 6.56 12.69
C LYS A 18 9.08 5.90 11.32
N THR A 19 9.11 4.58 11.29
CA THR A 19 8.98 3.80 10.06
C THR A 19 7.61 4.05 9.42
N LEU A 20 6.56 4.05 10.23
CA LEU A 20 5.19 4.30 9.77
C LEU A 20 5.04 5.71 9.19
N LYS A 21 5.63 6.72 9.85
CA LYS A 21 5.61 8.10 9.37
C LYS A 21 6.35 8.24 8.04
N ASN A 22 7.47 7.55 7.88
CA ASN A 22 8.21 7.54 6.62
C ASN A 22 7.37 6.97 5.48
N VAL A 23 6.71 5.85 5.70
CA VAL A 23 5.82 5.23 4.71
C VAL A 23 4.66 6.17 4.37
N ALA A 24 4.05 6.79 5.39
CA ALA A 24 2.95 7.74 5.18
C ALA A 24 3.40 8.92 4.32
N ALA A 25 4.58 9.46 4.58
CA ALA A 25 5.13 10.58 3.79
C ALA A 25 5.35 10.18 2.33
N LEU A 26 5.87 8.98 2.08
CA LEU A 26 6.07 8.47 0.73
C LEU A 26 4.75 8.27 0.00
N LEU A 27 3.73 7.76 0.69
CA LEU A 27 2.39 7.60 0.11
C LEU A 27 1.80 8.96 -0.27
N CYS A 28 1.83 9.92 0.63
CA CYS A 28 1.30 11.26 0.37
C CYS A 28 2.02 11.95 -0.78
N ALA A 29 3.33 11.75 -0.91
CA ALA A 29 4.11 12.35 -1.99
C ALA A 29 3.86 11.69 -3.35
N ALA A 30 3.52 10.40 -3.36
CA ALA A 30 3.34 9.64 -4.60
C ALA A 30 1.97 9.84 -5.23
N PHE A 31 0.95 10.16 -4.46
CA PHE A 31 -0.42 10.28 -4.95
C PHE A 31 -0.80 11.74 -5.14
N ARG A 32 -1.82 11.96 -5.99
CA ARG A 32 -2.24 13.31 -6.40
C ARG A 32 -2.92 14.06 -5.25
N SER A 33 -2.93 15.38 -5.32
CA SER A 33 -3.60 16.21 -4.30
C SER A 33 -5.11 15.95 -4.20
N GLY A 34 -5.73 15.46 -5.27
CA GLY A 34 -7.16 15.08 -5.25
C GLY A 34 -7.41 13.68 -4.72
N ASP A 35 -6.36 12.89 -4.46
CA ASP A 35 -6.48 11.57 -3.89
C ASP A 35 -6.47 11.66 -2.36
N HIS A 36 -7.20 10.79 -1.71
CA HIS A 36 -7.30 10.79 -0.26
C HIS A 36 -6.51 9.63 0.32
N VAL A 37 -5.47 9.95 1.10
CA VAL A 37 -4.64 8.95 1.80
C VAL A 37 -4.98 9.03 3.28
N PHE A 38 -5.36 7.90 3.88
CA PHE A 38 -5.64 7.86 5.31
C PHE A 38 -5.24 6.52 5.90
N ARG A 39 -4.97 6.55 7.19
CA ARG A 39 -4.61 5.34 7.95
C ARG A 39 -5.89 4.74 8.53
N ILE A 40 -6.13 3.46 8.25
CA ILE A 40 -7.27 2.73 8.80
C ILE A 40 -6.98 2.33 10.24
N GLY A 41 -5.77 1.85 10.49
CA GLY A 41 -5.34 1.42 11.81
C GLY A 41 -4.09 0.58 11.71
N GLY A 42 -3.33 0.44 12.80
CA GLY A 42 -2.11 -0.33 12.80
C GLY A 42 -1.16 0.09 11.69
N ASP A 43 -0.85 -0.81 10.80
CA ASP A 43 0.03 -0.61 9.65
C ASP A 43 -0.74 -0.56 8.33
N GLU A 44 -2.04 -0.36 8.37
CA GLU A 44 -2.89 -0.35 7.18
C GLU A 44 -3.24 1.07 6.77
N PHE A 45 -3.10 1.36 5.48
CA PHE A 45 -3.50 2.61 4.85
C PHE A 45 -4.54 2.33 3.79
N ALA A 46 -5.41 3.30 3.54
CA ALA A 46 -6.33 3.27 2.42
C ALA A 46 -6.13 4.53 1.59
N ILE A 47 -6.28 4.38 0.29
CA ILE A 47 -6.15 5.49 -0.65
C ILE A 47 -7.37 5.46 -1.57
N ILE A 48 -8.10 6.56 -1.60
CA ILE A 48 -9.23 6.74 -2.51
C ILE A 48 -8.75 7.65 -3.64
N MET A 49 -8.71 7.09 -4.84
CA MET A 49 -8.32 7.83 -6.04
C MET A 49 -9.57 8.17 -6.85
N VAL A 50 -9.70 9.41 -7.25
CA VAL A 50 -10.81 9.87 -8.08
C VAL A 50 -10.42 9.88 -9.55
N GLU A 51 -11.41 9.69 -10.43
CA GLU A 51 -11.20 9.70 -11.89
C GLU A 51 -10.15 8.70 -12.35
N MET A 52 -10.11 7.54 -11.71
CA MET A 52 -9.17 6.47 -12.04
C MET A 52 -9.95 5.24 -12.49
N THR A 53 -9.64 4.75 -13.68
CA THR A 53 -10.26 3.55 -14.25
C THR A 53 -9.22 2.45 -14.44
N SER A 54 -9.70 1.22 -14.67
CA SER A 54 -8.82 0.04 -14.73
C SER A 54 -7.79 0.09 -15.85
N ASP A 55 -8.03 0.87 -16.90
CA ASP A 55 -7.05 1.06 -17.98
C ASP A 55 -5.81 1.85 -17.53
N LEU A 56 -5.88 2.50 -16.37
CA LEU A 56 -4.75 3.23 -15.78
C LEU A 56 -4.06 2.45 -14.65
N SER A 57 -4.31 1.15 -14.57
CA SER A 57 -3.73 0.30 -13.51
C SER A 57 -2.20 0.34 -13.48
N TYR A 58 -1.56 0.49 -14.64
CA TYR A 58 -0.10 0.59 -14.73
C TYR A 58 0.45 1.79 -13.94
N THR A 59 -0.30 2.87 -13.84
CA THR A 59 0.10 4.06 -13.07
C THR A 59 0.23 3.71 -11.58
N ILE A 60 -0.74 2.95 -11.06
CA ILE A 60 -0.71 2.51 -9.67
C ILE A 60 0.46 1.55 -9.44
N GLN A 61 0.67 0.61 -10.36
CA GLN A 61 1.77 -0.33 -10.29
C GLN A 61 3.12 0.39 -10.23
N GLU A 62 3.31 1.39 -11.08
CA GLU A 62 4.53 2.19 -11.09
C GLU A 62 4.76 2.93 -9.78
N LYS A 63 3.69 3.51 -9.20
CA LYS A 63 3.78 4.22 -7.92
C LYS A 63 4.18 3.27 -6.79
N VAL A 64 3.56 2.11 -6.72
CA VAL A 64 3.86 1.12 -5.68
C VAL A 64 5.30 0.61 -5.83
N ASP A 65 5.71 0.29 -7.04
CA ASP A 65 7.07 -0.17 -7.30
C ASP A 65 8.12 0.88 -6.94
N ALA A 66 7.85 2.15 -7.25
CA ALA A 66 8.74 3.25 -6.91
C ALA A 66 8.86 3.43 -5.39
N ILE A 67 7.76 3.33 -4.66
CA ILE A 67 7.78 3.42 -3.19
C ILE A 67 8.58 2.26 -2.60
N ASN A 68 8.34 1.05 -3.07
CA ASN A 68 9.07 -0.13 -2.58
C ASN A 68 10.56 -0.04 -2.89
N GLN A 69 10.91 0.48 -4.05
CA GLN A 69 12.31 0.71 -4.41
C GLN A 69 12.95 1.73 -3.49
N THR A 70 12.27 2.83 -3.22
CA THR A 70 12.75 3.87 -2.29
C THR A 70 12.94 3.29 -0.89
N LEU A 71 11.97 2.53 -0.39
CA LEU A 71 12.06 1.91 0.94
C LEU A 71 13.24 0.93 1.03
N ALA A 72 13.52 0.21 -0.04
CA ALA A 72 14.64 -0.74 -0.06
C ALA A 72 16.00 -0.05 -0.10
N GLN A 73 16.07 1.17 -0.65
CA GLN A 73 17.33 1.87 -0.88
C GLN A 73 17.60 3.00 0.11
N GLN A 74 16.62 3.41 0.92
CA GLN A 74 16.82 4.47 1.90
C GLN A 74 17.88 4.08 2.92
N ASP A 75 18.79 5.00 3.17
CA ASP A 75 19.85 4.86 4.18
C ASP A 75 19.56 5.84 5.33
N ASP A 76 18.46 5.61 6.01
CA ASP A 76 17.93 6.49 7.06
C ASP A 76 18.06 5.88 8.47
N GLY A 77 18.71 4.74 8.57
CA GLY A 77 18.89 4.05 9.85
C GLY A 77 17.65 3.30 10.33
N LEU A 78 16.57 3.34 9.57
CA LEU A 78 15.33 2.63 9.92
C LEU A 78 15.36 1.19 9.38
N PRO A 79 14.62 0.28 10.03
CA PRO A 79 14.47 -1.08 9.50
C PRO A 79 13.80 -1.07 8.13
N LYS A 80 14.15 -2.03 7.29
CA LYS A 80 13.58 -2.14 5.95
C LYS A 80 12.19 -2.77 6.03
N VAL A 81 11.24 -2.09 5.40
CA VAL A 81 9.86 -2.56 5.23
C VAL A 81 9.49 -2.42 3.76
N SER A 82 8.35 -2.99 3.39
CA SER A 82 7.82 -2.85 2.03
C SER A 82 6.31 -2.67 2.09
N LEU A 83 5.71 -2.30 0.95
CA LEU A 83 4.28 -2.18 0.80
C LEU A 83 3.73 -3.35 -0.01
N SER A 84 2.70 -3.99 0.53
CA SER A 84 1.82 -4.84 -0.24
C SER A 84 0.50 -4.10 -0.40
N VAL A 85 -0.01 -4.06 -1.63
CA VAL A 85 -1.18 -3.23 -1.97
C VAL A 85 -2.20 -4.08 -2.70
N GLY A 86 -3.46 -3.94 -2.31
CA GLY A 86 -4.58 -4.50 -3.04
C GLY A 86 -5.37 -3.36 -3.68
N VAL A 87 -5.78 -3.53 -4.91
CA VAL A 87 -6.45 -2.49 -5.70
C VAL A 87 -7.75 -3.02 -6.27
N ALA A 88 -8.81 -2.23 -6.15
CA ALA A 88 -10.08 -2.49 -6.82
C ALA A 88 -10.58 -1.21 -7.47
N PHE A 89 -11.12 -1.34 -8.67
CA PHE A 89 -11.68 -0.22 -9.42
C PHE A 89 -13.19 -0.24 -9.35
N SER A 90 -13.82 0.94 -9.42
CA SER A 90 -15.28 1.03 -9.44
C SER A 90 -15.88 0.45 -10.71
N ASP A 91 -15.13 0.42 -11.81
CA ASP A 91 -15.56 -0.13 -13.09
C ASP A 91 -15.26 -1.63 -13.26
N ARG A 92 -14.87 -2.31 -12.17
CA ARG A 92 -14.56 -3.74 -12.25
C ARG A 92 -15.78 -4.53 -12.70
N PRO A 93 -15.61 -5.54 -13.60
CA PRO A 93 -16.77 -6.18 -14.24
C PRO A 93 -17.58 -7.08 -13.31
N ASP A 94 -16.98 -7.61 -12.26
CA ASP A 94 -17.56 -8.69 -11.49
C ASP A 94 -17.37 -8.47 -9.98
N PRO A 95 -17.96 -7.41 -9.39
CA PRO A 95 -17.78 -7.14 -7.96
C PRO A 95 -18.36 -8.27 -7.10
N THR A 96 -17.63 -8.70 -6.08
CA THR A 96 -18.12 -9.69 -5.12
C THR A 96 -18.54 -9.05 -3.80
N GLY A 97 -18.24 -7.78 -3.62
CA GLY A 97 -18.61 -7.04 -2.43
C GLY A 97 -18.40 -5.55 -2.64
N THR A 98 -18.24 -4.81 -1.56
CA THR A 98 -17.90 -3.40 -1.66
C THR A 98 -16.52 -3.24 -2.31
N ILE A 99 -16.25 -2.04 -2.82
CA ILE A 99 -14.93 -1.77 -3.42
C ILE A 99 -13.80 -2.00 -2.39
N PHE A 100 -14.04 -1.64 -1.13
CA PHE A 100 -13.07 -1.87 -0.06
C PHE A 100 -12.84 -3.38 0.16
N GLN A 101 -13.90 -4.17 0.20
CA GLN A 101 -13.80 -5.62 0.39
C GLN A 101 -13.03 -6.29 -0.74
N ASP A 102 -13.28 -5.87 -1.98
CA ASP A 102 -12.61 -6.42 -3.14
C ASP A 102 -11.13 -6.02 -3.17
N ALA A 103 -10.80 -4.79 -2.78
CA ALA A 103 -9.41 -4.36 -2.64
C ALA A 103 -8.69 -5.14 -1.54
N ASP A 104 -9.37 -5.40 -0.43
CA ASP A 104 -8.82 -6.17 0.69
C ASP A 104 -8.53 -7.61 0.27
N GLN A 105 -9.40 -8.20 -0.54
CA GLN A 105 -9.18 -9.54 -1.10
C GLN A 105 -7.93 -9.57 -1.98
N ALA A 106 -7.73 -8.55 -2.81
CA ALA A 106 -6.54 -8.42 -3.63
C ALA A 106 -5.28 -8.25 -2.77
N LEU A 107 -5.39 -7.49 -1.68
CA LEU A 107 -4.28 -7.33 -0.73
C LEU A 107 -3.87 -8.66 -0.10
N TYR A 108 -4.86 -9.46 0.31
CA TYR A 108 -4.60 -10.78 0.85
C TYR A 108 -3.85 -11.65 -0.16
N HIS A 109 -4.26 -11.60 -1.42
CA HIS A 109 -3.57 -12.31 -2.50
C HIS A 109 -2.11 -11.87 -2.60
N GLN A 110 -1.84 -10.56 -2.58
CA GLN A 110 -0.47 -10.05 -2.67
C GLN A 110 0.39 -10.50 -1.50
N LYS A 111 -0.15 -10.48 -0.28
CA LYS A 111 0.58 -10.91 0.91
C LYS A 111 0.96 -12.39 0.87
N ASN A 112 0.18 -13.21 0.17
CA ASN A 112 0.43 -14.64 0.05
C ASN A 112 1.24 -15.02 -1.20
N HIS A 113 1.53 -14.06 -2.07
CA HIS A 113 2.20 -14.31 -3.34
C HIS A 113 3.41 -13.41 -3.54
N GLY A 114 4.24 -13.29 -2.49
CA GLY A 114 5.53 -12.61 -2.61
C GLY A 114 5.65 -11.30 -1.86
N LYS A 115 4.56 -10.69 -1.40
CA LYS A 115 4.57 -9.38 -0.75
C LYS A 115 5.19 -8.32 -1.68
N ALA A 116 5.48 -7.13 -1.17
CA ALA A 116 6.22 -6.06 -1.85
C ALA A 116 5.77 -5.84 -3.29
N GLY A 117 4.55 -5.38 -3.47
CA GLY A 117 3.99 -5.13 -4.80
C GLY A 117 2.50 -4.90 -4.69
N CYS A 118 1.81 -4.92 -5.83
CA CYS A 118 0.37 -4.77 -5.81
C CYS A 118 -0.33 -5.85 -6.63
N SER A 119 -1.52 -6.23 -6.16
CA SER A 119 -2.42 -7.12 -6.87
C SER A 119 -3.71 -6.36 -7.14
N PHE A 120 -4.31 -6.63 -8.29
CA PHE A 120 -5.54 -6.00 -8.72
C PHE A 120 -6.68 -7.00 -8.63
N TYR A 121 -7.82 -6.56 -8.10
CA TYR A 121 -9.03 -7.37 -8.09
C TYR A 121 -9.50 -7.52 -9.53
N GLN A 122 -9.61 -8.77 -10.00
CA GLN A 122 -9.87 -9.06 -11.41
C GLN A 122 -11.24 -9.67 -11.67
N LYS A 123 -12.03 -9.95 -10.66
CA LYS A 123 -13.37 -10.50 -10.85
C LYS A 123 -14.42 -9.41 -10.94
#